data_1a8c156742d03074a4ac07926d843c07
#
_entry.id   1a8c156742d03074a4ac07926d843c07
#
_cell.length_a   1.000
_cell.length_b   1.000
_cell.length_c   1.000
_cell.angle_alpha   90.00
_cell.angle_beta   90.00
_cell.angle_gamma   90.00
#
_symmetry.space_group_name_H-M   'P 1'
#
loop_
_entity.id
_entity.type
_entity.pdbx_description
1 polymer ?
#
loop_
_entity_poly.entity_id
_entity_poly.type
_entity_poly.pdbx_seq_one_letter_code
_entity_poly.pdbx_strand_id
1 'polypeptide(L)'
;TVIPEVIKTTGIQFTNIEEGVYETDKLQLKYDILPADHTYSYLTWASSNENIATVDKNGVVTGIKAGDVTIYAYTHDGSNVRGEYSLKVMKYEPATNVEIVPHTDVLYWKQQLDLDFTLTPEVATVSSVEWTSSDEKVLTVEGGKVKAMGFGAATVTATCIETGNKSTIDLTVASGFYVWDATTDFEGWAINSNIGSMERKDGKLVMTVTADNNKRVYMQRVYSTVANQMDMNFKDYPVIAMKCTDIPSGAQYTLNLANLGNTINIAPAMKVEKLSDGTQLVYYDASSLAQFTNTEGVVPIRVFMFKILKVDIPSFSADWIRTFKSVEEMMTFSEVEAGK
;
A
#
# COMPACT_ATOMS: atom_id res chain seq x y z
N THR A 1 -28.17 51.87 27.16
CA THR A 1 -27.87 50.42 26.98
C THR A 1 -28.25 50.08 25.53
N VAL A 2 -27.27 49.85 24.65
CA VAL A 2 -27.54 49.35 23.30
C VAL A 2 -27.92 47.88 23.46
N ILE A 3 -29.17 47.54 23.14
CA ILE A 3 -29.59 46.14 23.06
C ILE A 3 -28.96 45.59 21.79
N PRO A 4 -28.15 44.53 21.87
CA PRO A 4 -27.57 43.92 20.65
C PRO A 4 -28.71 43.51 19.71
N GLU A 5 -28.54 43.77 18.45
CA GLU A 5 -29.47 43.32 17.40
C GLU A 5 -29.43 41.80 17.32
N VAL A 6 -30.60 41.16 17.33
CA VAL A 6 -30.72 39.72 17.20
C VAL A 6 -30.59 39.34 15.73
N ILE A 7 -29.52 38.62 15.40
CA ILE A 7 -29.32 38.08 14.06
C ILE A 7 -30.07 36.75 14.00
N LYS A 8 -31.16 36.75 13.22
CA LYS A 8 -32.02 35.57 13.08
C LYS A 8 -31.47 34.56 12.06
N THR A 9 -31.78 33.31 12.29
CA THR A 9 -31.48 32.21 11.37
C THR A 9 -32.22 32.44 10.04
N THR A 10 -31.50 32.22 8.94
CA THR A 10 -32.04 32.24 7.56
C THR A 10 -32.08 30.85 6.92
N GLY A 11 -31.34 29.89 7.47
CA GLY A 11 -31.30 28.53 6.96
C GLY A 11 -30.61 27.55 7.91
N ILE A 12 -30.90 26.26 7.76
CA ILE A 12 -30.20 25.13 8.36
C ILE A 12 -29.75 24.25 7.20
N GLN A 13 -28.44 24.04 7.07
CA GLN A 13 -27.84 23.23 6.01
C GLN A 13 -27.22 21.99 6.62
N PHE A 14 -27.73 20.81 6.24
CA PHE A 14 -27.12 19.54 6.63
C PHE A 14 -25.88 19.26 5.80
N THR A 15 -24.83 18.76 6.47
CA THR A 15 -23.53 18.47 5.88
C THR A 15 -23.19 16.98 5.87
N ASN A 16 -24.13 16.13 6.37
CA ASN A 16 -24.02 14.68 6.23
C ASN A 16 -24.05 14.26 4.77
N ILE A 17 -23.28 13.23 4.44
CA ILE A 17 -23.26 12.57 3.13
C ILE A 17 -23.98 11.22 3.14
N GLU A 18 -24.28 10.69 4.33
CA GLU A 18 -24.97 9.41 4.52
C GLU A 18 -26.44 9.53 4.09
N GLU A 19 -26.86 8.72 3.13
CA GLU A 19 -28.23 8.67 2.62
C GLU A 19 -29.14 7.74 3.46
N GLY A 20 -28.56 6.96 4.38
CA GLY A 20 -29.31 6.00 5.17
C GLY A 20 -28.60 5.51 6.43
N VAL A 21 -29.34 4.74 7.22
CA VAL A 21 -28.91 4.10 8.47
C VAL A 21 -29.62 2.75 8.57
N TYR A 22 -28.97 1.73 9.17
CA TYR A 22 -29.67 0.46 9.41
C TYR A 22 -30.58 0.51 10.64
N GLU A 23 -31.53 -0.42 10.72
CA GLU A 23 -32.31 -0.66 11.95
C GLU A 23 -31.36 -0.84 13.12
N THR A 24 -31.64 -0.18 14.25
CA THR A 24 -30.84 -0.12 15.49
C THR A 24 -29.61 0.78 15.46
N ASP A 25 -29.10 1.17 14.30
CA ASP A 25 -27.95 2.07 14.17
C ASP A 25 -28.29 3.51 14.52
N LYS A 26 -27.26 4.28 14.81
CA LYS A 26 -27.34 5.71 15.15
C LYS A 26 -26.54 6.55 14.19
N LEU A 27 -27.12 7.69 13.78
CA LEU A 27 -26.48 8.68 12.93
C LEU A 27 -26.53 10.05 13.62
N GLN A 28 -25.36 10.64 13.88
CA GLN A 28 -25.28 12.03 14.32
C GLN A 28 -25.47 12.97 13.12
N LEU A 29 -26.53 13.77 13.12
CA LEU A 29 -26.71 14.79 12.11
C LEU A 29 -25.71 15.93 12.32
N LYS A 30 -25.02 16.31 11.26
CA LYS A 30 -24.10 17.45 11.17
C LYS A 30 -24.77 18.54 10.37
N TYR A 31 -24.69 19.78 10.83
CA TYR A 31 -25.38 20.90 10.20
C TYR A 31 -24.70 22.22 10.49
N ASP A 32 -24.91 23.18 9.60
CA ASP A 32 -24.57 24.58 9.78
C ASP A 32 -25.84 25.42 9.86
N ILE A 33 -25.87 26.38 10.78
CA ILE A 33 -26.93 27.36 10.88
C ILE A 33 -26.45 28.66 10.19
N LEU A 34 -27.28 29.18 9.32
CA LEU A 34 -26.97 30.38 8.53
C LEU A 34 -27.78 31.61 9.01
N PRO A 35 -27.20 32.81 9.01
CA PRO A 35 -25.79 33.10 8.76
C PRO A 35 -24.88 32.60 9.91
N ALA A 36 -23.57 32.53 9.71
CA ALA A 36 -22.63 31.99 10.70
C ALA A 36 -22.56 32.79 12.00
N ASP A 37 -22.96 34.06 11.98
CA ASP A 37 -23.03 34.98 13.12
C ASP A 37 -24.43 35.07 13.75
N HIS A 38 -25.31 34.07 13.52
CA HIS A 38 -26.63 33.97 14.14
C HIS A 38 -26.56 34.05 15.67
N THR A 39 -27.57 34.65 16.29
CA THR A 39 -27.55 34.89 17.74
C THR A 39 -27.90 33.63 18.57
N TYR A 40 -28.80 32.78 18.07
CA TYR A 40 -29.29 31.60 18.79
C TYR A 40 -29.09 30.34 17.95
N SER A 41 -28.42 29.33 18.53
CA SER A 41 -28.10 28.04 17.89
C SER A 41 -28.97 26.87 18.42
N TYR A 42 -29.92 27.13 19.28
CA TYR A 42 -30.78 26.07 19.85
C TYR A 42 -31.77 25.57 18.79
N LEU A 43 -31.79 24.27 18.56
CA LEU A 43 -32.74 23.57 17.69
C LEU A 43 -33.57 22.55 18.46
N THR A 44 -34.81 22.35 18.02
CA THR A 44 -35.62 21.19 18.39
C THR A 44 -35.76 20.28 17.16
N TRP A 45 -35.91 19.01 17.44
CA TRP A 45 -35.91 17.97 16.44
C TRP A 45 -37.24 17.21 16.44
N ALA A 46 -37.66 16.75 15.24
CA ALA A 46 -38.79 15.86 15.08
C ALA A 46 -38.57 14.89 13.92
N SER A 47 -39.12 13.71 14.04
CA SER A 47 -39.20 12.74 12.94
C SER A 47 -40.55 12.82 12.27
N SER A 48 -40.57 12.69 10.94
CA SER A 48 -41.83 12.56 10.18
C SER A 48 -42.57 11.26 10.50
N ASN A 49 -41.84 10.23 10.98
CA ASN A 49 -42.42 8.96 11.40
C ASN A 49 -41.50 8.25 12.43
N GLU A 50 -41.85 8.37 13.70
CA GLU A 50 -41.08 7.77 14.78
C GLU A 50 -41.11 6.23 14.82
N ASN A 51 -42.00 5.58 14.06
CA ASN A 51 -41.97 4.13 13.88
C ASN A 51 -40.87 3.70 12.89
N ILE A 52 -40.33 4.62 12.07
CA ILE A 52 -39.26 4.37 11.13
C ILE A 52 -37.93 4.82 11.73
N ALA A 53 -37.85 6.05 12.24
CA ALA A 53 -36.68 6.53 12.94
C ALA A 53 -37.09 7.57 14.01
N THR A 54 -36.37 7.58 15.12
CA THR A 54 -36.45 8.62 16.16
C THR A 54 -35.26 9.55 16.06
N VAL A 55 -35.40 10.75 16.62
CA VAL A 55 -34.31 11.70 16.76
C VAL A 55 -34.30 12.27 18.20
N ASP A 56 -33.13 12.35 18.78
CA ASP A 56 -32.98 12.92 20.14
C ASP A 56 -32.77 14.44 20.11
N LYS A 57 -32.72 15.06 21.28
CA LYS A 57 -32.50 16.51 21.46
C LYS A 57 -31.14 17.00 20.90
N ASN A 58 -30.19 16.12 20.66
CA ASN A 58 -28.85 16.44 20.14
C ASN A 58 -28.75 16.23 18.63
N GLY A 59 -29.85 15.81 17.97
CA GLY A 59 -29.86 15.49 16.55
C GLY A 59 -29.26 14.11 16.22
N VAL A 60 -29.24 13.17 17.20
CA VAL A 60 -28.87 11.77 16.94
C VAL A 60 -30.10 11.01 16.47
N VAL A 61 -30.07 10.55 15.25
CA VAL A 61 -31.12 9.71 14.64
C VAL A 61 -30.86 8.26 15.00
N THR A 62 -31.93 7.53 15.37
CA THR A 62 -31.88 6.07 15.58
C THR A 62 -32.87 5.40 14.63
N GLY A 63 -32.38 4.47 13.79
CA GLY A 63 -33.23 3.64 12.91
C GLY A 63 -34.05 2.64 13.74
N ILE A 64 -35.35 2.55 13.48
CA ILE A 64 -36.28 1.66 14.18
C ILE A 64 -36.79 0.56 13.26
N LYS A 65 -37.19 0.92 12.03
CA LYS A 65 -37.76 0.01 11.05
C LYS A 65 -37.48 0.52 9.64
N ALA A 66 -37.20 -0.40 8.73
CA ALA A 66 -36.94 -0.06 7.35
C ALA A 66 -38.05 0.79 6.70
N GLY A 67 -37.64 1.85 6.02
CA GLY A 67 -38.54 2.80 5.36
C GLY A 67 -37.87 4.16 5.15
N ASP A 68 -38.56 5.04 4.42
CA ASP A 68 -38.11 6.41 4.19
C ASP A 68 -38.66 7.32 5.27
N VAL A 69 -37.83 8.25 5.75
CA VAL A 69 -38.17 9.18 6.84
C VAL A 69 -37.48 10.53 6.61
N THR A 70 -38.13 11.60 7.04
CA THR A 70 -37.53 12.95 7.07
C THR A 70 -37.37 13.41 8.51
N ILE A 71 -36.19 13.87 8.87
CA ILE A 71 -35.90 14.50 10.16
C ILE A 71 -36.00 16.02 9.98
N TYR A 72 -36.68 16.66 10.91
CA TYR A 72 -36.88 18.11 10.92
C TYR A 72 -36.06 18.72 12.06
N ALA A 73 -35.44 19.87 11.77
CA ALA A 73 -34.82 20.75 12.76
C ALA A 73 -35.52 22.11 12.76
N TYR A 74 -35.94 22.61 13.92
CA TYR A 74 -36.66 23.86 14.05
C TYR A 74 -35.88 24.86 14.88
N THR A 75 -35.85 26.12 14.43
CA THR A 75 -35.26 27.25 15.17
C THR A 75 -36.23 27.81 16.20
N HIS A 76 -35.71 28.51 17.24
CA HIS A 76 -36.48 29.19 18.29
C HIS A 76 -36.17 30.68 18.45
N ASP A 77 -35.58 31.29 17.43
CA ASP A 77 -35.20 32.73 17.37
C ASP A 77 -36.30 33.62 16.76
N GLY A 78 -37.48 33.05 16.52
CA GLY A 78 -38.58 33.74 15.86
C GLY A 78 -38.42 33.91 14.34
N SER A 79 -37.46 33.19 13.71
CA SER A 79 -37.30 33.12 12.26
C SER A 79 -38.27 32.11 11.63
N ASN A 80 -38.74 31.10 12.40
CA ASN A 80 -39.55 29.98 11.93
C ASN A 80 -38.86 29.15 10.82
N VAL A 81 -37.53 29.13 10.80
CA VAL A 81 -36.78 28.31 9.85
C VAL A 81 -36.86 26.84 10.24
N ARG A 82 -37.10 25.99 9.25
CA ARG A 82 -37.10 24.55 9.37
C ARG A 82 -36.06 23.96 8.40
N GLY A 83 -35.14 23.15 8.93
CA GLY A 83 -34.26 22.29 8.15
C GLY A 83 -34.90 20.91 7.97
N GLU A 84 -34.62 20.26 6.85
CA GLU A 84 -35.12 18.91 6.52
C GLU A 84 -33.96 18.02 6.08
N TYR A 85 -33.88 16.81 6.64
CA TYR A 85 -32.93 15.79 6.26
C TYR A 85 -33.68 14.51 5.96
N SER A 86 -33.70 14.10 4.67
CA SER A 86 -34.33 12.86 4.24
C SER A 86 -33.29 11.74 4.28
N LEU A 87 -33.65 10.63 4.92
CA LEU A 87 -32.83 9.43 4.96
C LEU A 87 -33.68 8.18 4.83
N LYS A 88 -33.02 7.07 4.49
CA LYS A 88 -33.60 5.75 4.42
C LYS A 88 -33.14 4.89 5.57
N VAL A 89 -34.08 4.30 6.33
CA VAL A 89 -33.73 3.23 7.27
C VAL A 89 -33.76 1.92 6.49
N MET A 90 -32.63 1.22 6.51
CA MET A 90 -32.45 -0.07 5.83
C MET A 90 -32.66 -1.21 6.82
N LYS A 91 -33.18 -2.33 6.35
CA LYS A 91 -33.32 -3.53 7.16
C LYS A 91 -31.93 -4.05 7.54
N TYR A 92 -31.73 -4.31 8.81
CA TYR A 92 -30.55 -5.05 9.29
C TYR A 92 -30.81 -6.55 9.16
N GLU A 93 -30.04 -7.22 8.35
CA GLU A 93 -30.08 -8.67 8.17
C GLU A 93 -28.68 -9.22 8.44
N PRO A 94 -28.44 -9.84 9.60
CA PRO A 94 -27.10 -10.31 9.96
C PRO A 94 -26.67 -11.45 9.06
N ALA A 95 -25.41 -11.47 8.68
CA ALA A 95 -24.81 -12.59 8.00
C ALA A 95 -24.61 -13.77 8.96
N THR A 96 -25.05 -14.95 8.53
CA THR A 96 -24.79 -16.20 9.26
C THR A 96 -23.54 -16.92 8.76
N ASN A 97 -23.12 -16.64 7.53
CA ASN A 97 -21.86 -17.10 6.96
C ASN A 97 -21.27 -16.05 6.01
N VAL A 98 -19.97 -16.04 5.89
CA VAL A 98 -19.19 -15.27 4.92
C VAL A 98 -18.20 -16.19 4.23
N GLU A 99 -18.04 -16.04 2.91
CA GLU A 99 -17.05 -16.79 2.14
C GLU A 99 -16.30 -15.83 1.22
N ILE A 100 -14.99 -15.69 1.44
CA ILE A 100 -14.10 -14.92 0.58
C ILE A 100 -13.80 -15.75 -0.66
N VAL A 101 -14.02 -15.18 -1.84
CA VAL A 101 -13.67 -15.83 -3.11
C VAL A 101 -12.15 -15.83 -3.26
N PRO A 102 -11.50 -16.97 -3.56
CA PRO A 102 -10.05 -17.03 -3.78
C PRO A 102 -9.59 -16.04 -4.86
N HIS A 103 -8.54 -15.32 -4.58
CA HIS A 103 -7.97 -14.29 -5.45
C HIS A 103 -6.48 -14.54 -5.70
N THR A 104 -5.88 -13.79 -6.63
CA THR A 104 -4.42 -13.79 -6.80
C THR A 104 -3.75 -13.23 -5.55
N ASP A 105 -2.85 -14.00 -4.98
CA ASP A 105 -2.32 -13.84 -3.62
C ASP A 105 -1.29 -12.72 -3.47
N VAL A 106 -0.96 -11.99 -4.55
CA VAL A 106 0.13 -11.00 -4.55
C VAL A 106 -0.38 -9.61 -4.87
N LEU A 107 -0.16 -8.69 -3.93
CA LEU A 107 -0.34 -7.26 -4.08
C LEU A 107 1.02 -6.56 -4.19
N TYR A 108 1.02 -5.34 -4.69
CA TYR A 108 2.19 -4.47 -4.66
C TYR A 108 1.98 -3.30 -3.69
N TRP A 109 3.05 -2.77 -3.17
CA TRP A 109 3.02 -1.65 -2.23
C TRP A 109 2.13 -0.49 -2.69
N LYS A 110 1.31 0.02 -1.77
CA LYS A 110 0.28 1.06 -2.01
C LYS A 110 -0.89 0.63 -2.91
N GLN A 111 -0.93 -0.61 -3.37
CA GLN A 111 -2.07 -1.12 -4.14
C GLN A 111 -3.29 -1.31 -3.25
N GLN A 112 -4.47 -1.16 -3.84
CA GLN A 112 -5.75 -1.52 -3.23
C GLN A 112 -6.36 -2.71 -3.98
N LEU A 113 -7.07 -3.55 -3.24
CA LEU A 113 -7.78 -4.71 -3.76
C LEU A 113 -9.15 -4.77 -3.10
N ASP A 114 -10.20 -4.82 -3.90
CA ASP A 114 -11.53 -5.16 -3.42
C ASP A 114 -11.66 -6.69 -3.45
N LEU A 115 -11.84 -7.32 -2.29
CA LEU A 115 -12.07 -8.75 -2.19
C LEU A 115 -13.49 -9.08 -2.60
N ASP A 116 -13.63 -10.05 -3.49
CA ASP A 116 -14.92 -10.67 -3.77
C ASP A 116 -15.29 -11.61 -2.63
N PHE A 117 -16.51 -11.49 -2.13
CA PHE A 117 -17.03 -12.36 -1.08
C PHE A 117 -18.55 -12.53 -1.21
N THR A 118 -19.05 -13.60 -0.63
CA THR A 118 -20.49 -13.88 -0.55
C THR A 118 -20.95 -13.94 0.89
N LEU A 119 -22.20 -13.52 1.13
CA LEU A 119 -22.85 -13.59 2.44
C LEU A 119 -24.04 -14.55 2.37
N THR A 120 -24.32 -15.20 3.50
CA THR A 120 -25.53 -15.98 3.71
C THR A 120 -26.32 -15.38 4.88
N PRO A 121 -27.59 -15.01 4.70
CA PRO A 121 -28.31 -14.94 3.42
C PRO A 121 -27.70 -13.90 2.48
N GLU A 122 -27.94 -14.01 1.15
CA GLU A 122 -27.40 -13.09 0.11
C GLU A 122 -27.74 -11.61 0.37
N VAL A 123 -28.89 -11.37 1.02
CA VAL A 123 -29.36 -10.04 1.42
C VAL A 123 -28.75 -9.53 2.72
N ALA A 124 -27.80 -10.25 3.31
CA ALA A 124 -27.22 -9.87 4.58
C ALA A 124 -26.48 -8.54 4.50
N THR A 125 -26.51 -7.82 5.60
CA THR A 125 -25.88 -6.52 5.77
C THR A 125 -24.37 -6.68 5.90
N VAL A 126 -23.60 -6.02 5.03
CA VAL A 126 -22.12 -6.12 5.00
C VAL A 126 -21.47 -5.69 6.33
N SER A 127 -22.04 -4.71 7.03
CA SER A 127 -21.58 -4.28 8.37
C SER A 127 -21.79 -5.33 9.48
N SER A 128 -22.50 -6.45 9.19
CA SER A 128 -22.59 -7.61 10.07
C SER A 128 -21.34 -8.51 10.04
N VAL A 129 -20.36 -8.16 9.22
CA VAL A 129 -19.07 -8.85 9.09
C VAL A 129 -17.95 -7.95 9.57
N GLU A 130 -17.19 -8.44 10.52
CA GLU A 130 -15.96 -7.81 10.99
C GLU A 130 -14.79 -8.26 10.11
N TRP A 131 -13.96 -7.31 9.70
CA TRP A 131 -12.78 -7.56 8.89
C TRP A 131 -11.51 -7.24 9.67
N THR A 132 -10.57 -8.17 9.69
CA THR A 132 -9.29 -7.98 10.39
C THR A 132 -8.11 -8.44 9.55
N SER A 133 -6.95 -7.84 9.79
CA SER A 133 -5.65 -8.26 9.26
C SER A 133 -4.80 -8.82 10.38
N SER A 134 -4.04 -9.87 10.09
CA SER A 134 -3.05 -10.42 11.04
C SER A 134 -1.87 -9.50 11.27
N ASP A 135 -1.59 -8.59 10.30
CA ASP A 135 -0.55 -7.55 10.41
C ASP A 135 -0.98 -6.27 9.65
N GLU A 136 -1.43 -5.27 10.39
CA GLU A 136 -1.85 -3.98 9.84
C GLU A 136 -0.69 -3.13 9.27
N LYS A 137 0.56 -3.46 9.59
CA LYS A 137 1.72 -2.83 8.95
C LYS A 137 1.91 -3.33 7.52
N VAL A 138 1.45 -4.54 7.22
CA VAL A 138 1.49 -5.14 5.88
C VAL A 138 0.23 -4.80 5.10
N LEU A 139 -0.95 -5.08 5.68
CA LEU A 139 -2.26 -4.86 5.06
C LEU A 139 -3.24 -4.25 6.06
N THR A 140 -4.05 -3.30 5.61
CA THR A 140 -5.29 -2.93 6.31
C THR A 140 -6.49 -3.38 5.49
N VAL A 141 -7.62 -3.66 6.18
CA VAL A 141 -8.86 -4.09 5.52
C VAL A 141 -10.07 -3.43 6.18
N GLU A 142 -11.02 -2.99 5.36
CA GLU A 142 -12.29 -2.42 5.79
C GLU A 142 -13.38 -2.80 4.78
N GLY A 143 -14.45 -3.48 5.23
CA GLY A 143 -15.57 -3.87 4.39
C GLY A 143 -15.17 -4.69 3.15
N GLY A 144 -14.12 -5.53 3.25
CA GLY A 144 -13.56 -6.28 2.14
C GLY A 144 -12.57 -5.52 1.24
N LYS A 145 -12.33 -4.23 1.52
CA LYS A 145 -11.33 -3.42 0.80
C LYS A 145 -9.99 -3.52 1.49
N VAL A 146 -9.03 -4.14 0.83
CA VAL A 146 -7.66 -4.32 1.31
C VAL A 146 -6.78 -3.20 0.77
N LYS A 147 -5.89 -2.68 1.62
CA LYS A 147 -4.86 -1.71 1.22
C LYS A 147 -3.49 -2.20 1.65
N ALA A 148 -2.57 -2.28 0.70
CA ALA A 148 -1.18 -2.65 0.96
C ALA A 148 -0.42 -1.47 1.60
N MET A 149 0.02 -1.65 2.84
CA MET A 149 0.69 -0.64 3.67
C MET A 149 2.20 -0.83 3.72
N GLY A 150 2.65 -2.08 3.82
CA GLY A 150 4.06 -2.47 3.89
C GLY A 150 4.31 -3.76 3.12
N PHE A 151 5.49 -4.34 3.26
CA PHE A 151 5.90 -5.56 2.57
C PHE A 151 5.80 -6.77 3.50
N GLY A 152 5.54 -7.93 2.92
CA GLY A 152 5.42 -9.18 3.65
C GLY A 152 4.09 -9.88 3.39
N ALA A 153 3.76 -10.86 4.22
CA ALA A 153 2.52 -11.62 4.15
C ALA A 153 1.62 -11.32 5.35
N ALA A 154 0.32 -11.25 5.11
CA ALA A 154 -0.68 -11.16 6.18
C ALA A 154 -1.95 -11.87 5.77
N THR A 155 -2.66 -12.42 6.78
CA THR A 155 -3.95 -13.08 6.61
C THR A 155 -5.07 -12.07 6.84
N VAL A 156 -5.96 -11.92 5.89
CA VAL A 156 -7.23 -11.19 6.05
C VAL A 156 -8.29 -12.16 6.52
N THR A 157 -9.01 -11.80 7.57
CA THR A 157 -10.10 -12.60 8.14
C THR A 157 -11.40 -11.80 8.11
N ALA A 158 -12.45 -12.40 7.55
CA ALA A 158 -13.83 -11.95 7.64
C ALA A 158 -14.54 -12.81 8.71
N THR A 159 -15.21 -12.17 9.67
CA THR A 159 -15.92 -12.84 10.76
C THR A 159 -17.37 -12.35 10.84
N CYS A 160 -18.34 -13.25 10.73
CA CYS A 160 -19.75 -12.91 11.00
C CYS A 160 -19.91 -12.61 12.47
N ILE A 161 -20.37 -11.40 12.82
CA ILE A 161 -20.49 -10.91 14.20
C ILE A 161 -21.43 -11.79 15.02
N GLU A 162 -22.58 -12.20 14.47
CA GLU A 162 -23.62 -12.95 15.18
C GLU A 162 -23.24 -14.43 15.40
N THR A 163 -22.55 -15.06 14.46
CA THR A 163 -22.30 -16.51 14.49
C THR A 163 -20.86 -16.85 14.85
N GLY A 164 -19.93 -15.93 14.64
CA GLY A 164 -18.49 -16.17 14.76
C GLY A 164 -17.90 -16.99 13.61
N ASN A 165 -18.66 -17.31 12.58
CA ASN A 165 -18.17 -18.00 11.38
C ASN A 165 -17.15 -17.14 10.65
N LYS A 166 -16.08 -17.77 10.15
CA LYS A 166 -14.92 -17.07 9.57
C LYS A 166 -14.58 -17.59 8.20
N SER A 167 -14.09 -16.69 7.37
CA SER A 167 -13.38 -17.00 6.12
C SER A 167 -12.06 -16.23 6.10
N THR A 168 -11.01 -16.82 5.54
CA THR A 168 -9.67 -16.23 5.53
C THR A 168 -9.05 -16.29 4.15
N ILE A 169 -8.17 -15.33 3.86
CA ILE A 169 -7.29 -15.33 2.69
C ILE A 169 -5.90 -14.84 3.09
N ASP A 170 -4.88 -15.55 2.64
CA ASP A 170 -3.49 -15.12 2.80
C ASP A 170 -3.08 -14.27 1.60
N LEU A 171 -2.56 -13.08 1.88
CA LEU A 171 -2.12 -12.14 0.86
C LEU A 171 -0.68 -11.74 1.12
N THR A 172 0.09 -11.59 0.05
CA THR A 172 1.48 -11.12 0.10
C THR A 172 1.61 -9.77 -0.59
N VAL A 173 2.26 -8.82 0.08
CA VAL A 173 2.66 -7.55 -0.53
C VAL A 173 4.10 -7.68 -1.00
N ALA A 174 4.26 -7.76 -2.30
CA ALA A 174 5.56 -7.89 -2.94
C ALA A 174 6.18 -6.53 -3.28
N SER A 175 7.49 -6.51 -3.36
CA SER A 175 8.27 -5.40 -3.87
C SER A 175 9.13 -5.84 -5.04
N GLY A 176 9.17 -5.04 -6.09
CA GLY A 176 10.02 -5.25 -7.25
C GLY A 176 9.47 -6.24 -8.29
N PHE A 177 10.03 -6.15 -9.49
CA PHE A 177 9.74 -7.06 -10.59
C PHE A 177 10.77 -8.20 -10.66
N TYR A 178 12.06 -7.86 -10.77
CA TYR A 178 13.15 -8.82 -10.64
C TYR A 178 13.59 -8.91 -9.19
N VAL A 179 13.66 -10.14 -8.71
CA VAL A 179 14.05 -10.44 -7.34
C VAL A 179 15.00 -11.62 -7.37
N TRP A 180 16.23 -11.40 -6.92
CA TRP A 180 17.19 -12.44 -6.62
C TRP A 180 17.69 -12.25 -5.20
N ASP A 181 17.81 -13.31 -4.45
CA ASP A 181 18.39 -13.33 -3.12
C ASP A 181 19.38 -14.48 -2.98
N ALA A 182 20.28 -14.33 -2.03
CA ALA A 182 21.35 -15.30 -1.80
C ALA A 182 20.90 -16.59 -1.07
N THR A 183 19.61 -16.71 -0.75
CA THR A 183 19.06 -17.91 -0.08
C THR A 183 18.80 -19.05 -1.07
N THR A 184 18.56 -18.73 -2.34
CA THR A 184 18.30 -19.70 -3.40
C THR A 184 19.62 -20.25 -4.00
N ASP A 185 19.80 -20.16 -5.26
CA ASP A 185 21.05 -20.49 -5.97
C ASP A 185 21.70 -19.23 -6.55
N PHE A 186 22.77 -19.38 -7.30
CA PHE A 186 23.41 -18.25 -7.95
C PHE A 186 22.59 -17.72 -9.13
N GLU A 187 21.60 -18.46 -9.61
CA GLU A 187 20.78 -18.12 -10.79
C GLU A 187 21.61 -17.61 -12.00
N GLY A 188 22.81 -18.13 -12.19
CA GLY A 188 23.72 -17.67 -13.22
C GLY A 188 24.52 -16.42 -12.89
N TRP A 189 24.41 -15.84 -11.69
CA TRP A 189 25.34 -14.84 -11.20
C TRP A 189 26.72 -15.43 -11.00
N ALA A 190 27.73 -14.74 -11.43
CA ALA A 190 29.12 -15.15 -11.31
C ALA A 190 30.04 -13.94 -11.08
N ILE A 191 31.15 -14.18 -10.41
CA ILE A 191 32.25 -13.23 -10.37
C ILE A 191 33.29 -13.60 -11.43
N ASN A 192 33.98 -12.61 -11.99
CA ASN A 192 35.08 -12.91 -12.88
C ASN A 192 36.17 -13.69 -12.11
N SER A 193 36.41 -14.93 -12.50
CA SER A 193 37.31 -15.87 -11.80
C SER A 193 38.78 -15.40 -11.70
N ASN A 194 39.18 -14.45 -12.55
CA ASN A 194 40.54 -13.89 -12.49
C ASN A 194 40.74 -12.84 -11.40
N ILE A 195 39.64 -12.41 -10.73
CA ILE A 195 39.67 -11.34 -9.75
C ILE A 195 39.02 -11.69 -8.41
N GLY A 196 38.47 -12.88 -8.30
CA GLY A 196 37.90 -13.35 -7.06
C GLY A 196 37.13 -14.66 -7.15
N SER A 197 36.52 -15.04 -6.07
CA SER A 197 35.62 -16.18 -5.94
C SER A 197 34.32 -15.74 -5.26
N MET A 198 33.30 -16.57 -5.39
CA MET A 198 31.97 -16.34 -4.87
C MET A 198 31.46 -17.61 -4.20
N GLU A 199 30.96 -17.48 -2.99
CA GLU A 199 30.32 -18.59 -2.25
C GLU A 199 29.06 -18.11 -1.54
N ARG A 200 28.12 -19.02 -1.29
CA ARG A 200 26.96 -18.74 -0.41
C ARG A 200 27.32 -19.11 1.02
N LYS A 201 27.15 -18.16 1.92
CA LYS A 201 27.41 -18.36 3.34
C LYS A 201 26.44 -17.52 4.16
N ASP A 202 25.80 -18.16 5.14
CA ASP A 202 24.89 -17.52 6.09
C ASP A 202 23.77 -16.69 5.40
N GLY A 203 23.20 -17.22 4.30
CA GLY A 203 22.14 -16.55 3.53
C GLY A 203 22.62 -15.35 2.70
N LYS A 204 23.92 -15.18 2.55
CA LYS A 204 24.54 -14.10 1.76
C LYS A 204 25.45 -14.68 0.67
N LEU A 205 25.64 -13.88 -0.37
CA LEU A 205 26.65 -14.14 -1.37
C LEU A 205 27.94 -13.45 -0.93
N VAL A 206 28.92 -14.23 -0.47
CA VAL A 206 30.22 -13.71 -0.07
C VAL A 206 31.14 -13.70 -1.28
N MET A 207 31.67 -12.54 -1.59
CA MET A 207 32.63 -12.31 -2.68
C MET A 207 34.02 -12.08 -2.06
N THR A 208 34.94 -13.00 -2.36
CA THR A 208 36.34 -12.87 -1.94
C THR A 208 37.15 -12.27 -3.08
N VAL A 209 37.85 -11.18 -2.80
CA VAL A 209 38.66 -10.46 -3.79
C VAL A 209 40.09 -10.96 -3.74
N THR A 210 40.60 -11.50 -4.82
CA THR A 210 42.03 -11.85 -4.93
C THR A 210 42.85 -10.60 -5.26
N ALA A 211 44.01 -10.46 -4.61
CA ALA A 211 44.77 -9.25 -4.42
C ALA A 211 45.37 -8.60 -5.67
N ASP A 212 44.86 -8.86 -6.86
CA ASP A 212 45.39 -8.22 -8.06
C ASP A 212 44.30 -7.70 -9.00
N ASN A 213 44.74 -6.99 -10.01
CA ASN A 213 43.99 -6.38 -11.11
C ASN A 213 43.21 -5.10 -10.79
N ASN A 214 43.93 -4.05 -10.38
CA ASN A 214 43.36 -2.72 -10.26
C ASN A 214 42.19 -2.60 -9.24
N LYS A 215 42.16 -3.47 -8.24
CA LYS A 215 41.17 -3.42 -7.15
C LYS A 215 39.73 -3.33 -7.66
N ARG A 216 39.35 -4.20 -8.61
CA ARG A 216 38.03 -4.23 -9.23
C ARG A 216 37.39 -5.62 -9.17
N VAL A 217 36.07 -5.65 -9.02
CA VAL A 217 35.26 -6.87 -9.05
C VAL A 217 34.14 -6.67 -10.06
N TYR A 218 33.86 -7.67 -10.86
CA TYR A 218 32.70 -7.72 -11.75
C TYR A 218 31.79 -8.84 -11.30
N MET A 219 30.68 -8.48 -10.66
CA MET A 219 29.58 -9.40 -10.41
C MET A 219 28.63 -9.31 -11.58
N GLN A 220 28.47 -10.43 -12.30
CA GLN A 220 27.75 -10.43 -13.56
C GLN A 220 26.86 -11.65 -13.73
N ARG A 221 25.80 -11.47 -14.48
CA ARG A 221 24.99 -12.51 -15.07
C ARG A 221 25.04 -12.34 -16.58
N VAL A 222 25.55 -13.35 -17.28
CA VAL A 222 25.75 -13.32 -18.73
C VAL A 222 25.13 -14.54 -19.36
N TYR A 223 24.24 -14.33 -20.31
CA TYR A 223 23.58 -15.40 -21.05
C TYR A 223 24.05 -15.47 -22.49
N SER A 224 24.43 -16.65 -22.89
CA SER A 224 24.83 -16.96 -24.25
C SER A 224 23.67 -17.29 -25.19
N THR A 225 22.50 -17.62 -24.64
CA THR A 225 21.33 -18.06 -25.40
C THR A 225 20.09 -17.26 -25.05
N VAL A 226 19.16 -17.15 -26.01
CA VAL A 226 17.85 -16.47 -25.83
C VAL A 226 17.02 -17.12 -24.73
N ALA A 227 17.15 -18.44 -24.53
CA ALA A 227 16.35 -19.16 -23.54
C ALA A 227 16.64 -18.80 -22.08
N ASN A 228 17.77 -18.16 -21.80
CA ASN A 228 18.25 -17.88 -20.45
C ASN A 228 18.39 -16.38 -20.15
N GLN A 229 17.74 -15.51 -20.93
CA GLN A 229 17.76 -14.06 -20.69
C GLN A 229 17.01 -13.74 -19.41
N MET A 230 17.38 -12.61 -18.79
CA MET A 230 16.56 -12.02 -17.75
C MET A 230 15.52 -11.13 -18.39
N ASP A 231 14.27 -11.35 -18.03
CA ASP A 231 13.18 -10.46 -18.37
C ASP A 231 13.10 -9.34 -17.35
N MET A 232 13.17 -8.08 -17.81
CA MET A 232 13.21 -6.89 -16.94
C MET A 232 12.16 -5.88 -17.40
N ASN A 233 11.38 -5.38 -16.47
CA ASN A 233 10.43 -4.30 -16.70
C ASN A 233 10.96 -2.98 -16.12
N PHE A 234 11.74 -2.25 -16.91
CA PHE A 234 12.28 -0.96 -16.47
C PHE A 234 11.31 0.20 -16.63
N LYS A 235 10.18 0.02 -17.34
CA LYS A 235 9.14 1.04 -17.43
C LYS A 235 8.46 1.25 -16.07
N ASP A 236 8.06 0.16 -15.44
CA ASP A 236 7.35 0.20 -14.18
C ASP A 236 8.27 0.04 -12.97
N TYR A 237 9.47 -0.54 -13.16
CA TYR A 237 10.45 -0.83 -12.11
C TYR A 237 11.86 -0.33 -12.50
N PRO A 238 12.04 0.99 -12.66
CA PRO A 238 13.29 1.56 -13.17
C PRO A 238 14.43 1.60 -12.16
N VAL A 239 14.18 1.40 -10.87
CA VAL A 239 15.24 1.44 -9.86
C VAL A 239 15.83 0.06 -9.67
N ILE A 240 17.14 -0.06 -9.90
CA ILE A 240 17.90 -1.29 -9.77
C ILE A 240 18.79 -1.17 -8.55
N ALA A 241 18.69 -2.09 -7.60
CA ALA A 241 19.44 -2.04 -6.36
C ALA A 241 20.07 -3.40 -6.00
N MET A 242 21.21 -3.33 -5.29
CA MET A 242 21.87 -4.44 -4.61
C MET A 242 22.06 -4.06 -3.15
N LYS A 243 21.61 -4.92 -2.22
CA LYS A 243 21.91 -4.77 -0.79
C LYS A 243 23.22 -5.46 -0.48
N CYS A 244 24.11 -4.77 0.21
CA CYS A 244 25.47 -5.24 0.50
C CYS A 244 25.85 -5.03 1.96
N THR A 245 26.74 -5.87 2.45
CA THR A 245 27.42 -5.74 3.73
C THR A 245 28.93 -5.55 3.50
N ASP A 246 29.57 -4.79 4.37
CA ASP A 246 31.04 -4.59 4.36
C ASP A 246 31.59 -3.97 3.07
N ILE A 247 30.88 -3.01 2.50
CA ILE A 247 31.32 -2.30 1.31
C ILE A 247 32.55 -1.45 1.63
N PRO A 248 33.61 -1.49 0.76
CA PRO A 248 34.80 -0.68 0.96
C PRO A 248 34.50 0.82 0.97
N SER A 249 35.08 1.54 1.90
CA SER A 249 35.04 3.00 1.88
C SER A 249 35.74 3.51 0.63
N GLY A 250 35.04 4.32 -0.17
CA GLY A 250 35.56 4.86 -1.43
C GLY A 250 35.45 3.96 -2.65
N ALA A 251 34.80 2.79 -2.54
CA ALA A 251 34.45 1.98 -3.71
C ALA A 251 33.57 2.78 -4.68
N GLN A 252 33.77 2.52 -5.97
CA GLN A 252 32.98 3.11 -7.04
C GLN A 252 32.17 2.01 -7.74
N TYR A 253 30.91 2.27 -7.96
CA TYR A 253 29.98 1.31 -8.54
C TYR A 253 29.48 1.81 -9.89
N THR A 254 29.47 0.93 -10.88
CA THR A 254 28.86 1.20 -12.18
C THR A 254 28.00 0.00 -12.60
N LEU A 255 26.94 0.27 -13.34
CA LEU A 255 26.03 -0.74 -13.86
C LEU A 255 26.21 -0.86 -15.37
N ASN A 256 26.35 -2.09 -15.88
CA ASN A 256 26.29 -2.40 -17.30
C ASN A 256 25.11 -3.29 -17.59
N LEU A 257 24.29 -2.89 -18.54
CA LEU A 257 23.18 -3.67 -19.06
C LEU A 257 23.36 -3.83 -20.58
N ALA A 258 23.06 -5.01 -21.12
CA ALA A 258 23.01 -5.22 -22.55
C ALA A 258 21.87 -6.16 -22.93
N ASN A 259 21.21 -5.88 -24.06
CA ASN A 259 20.22 -6.76 -24.65
C ASN A 259 20.71 -7.33 -25.97
N LEU A 260 19.90 -8.17 -26.64
CA LEU A 260 20.19 -8.68 -27.99
C LEU A 260 20.12 -7.55 -29.01
N GLY A 261 21.26 -7.18 -29.56
CA GLY A 261 21.37 -6.21 -30.66
C GLY A 261 21.78 -4.78 -30.29
N ASN A 262 21.66 -4.39 -29.01
CA ASN A 262 22.10 -3.08 -28.54
C ASN A 262 22.90 -3.22 -27.26
N THR A 263 24.19 -2.91 -27.32
CA THR A 263 24.98 -2.76 -26.08
C THR A 263 24.64 -1.41 -25.47
N ILE A 264 23.85 -1.43 -24.42
CA ILE A 264 23.60 -0.24 -23.65
C ILE A 264 24.70 -0.18 -22.59
N ASN A 265 25.80 0.45 -22.94
CA ASN A 265 26.82 0.79 -21.97
C ASN A 265 26.31 1.92 -21.08
N ILE A 266 25.52 1.56 -20.08
CA ILE A 266 25.26 2.48 -19.01
C ILE A 266 26.46 2.35 -18.08
N ALA A 267 27.23 3.41 -18.00
CA ALA A 267 28.27 3.59 -16.99
C ALA A 267 27.94 4.78 -16.07
N PRO A 268 26.73 4.92 -15.54
CA PRO A 268 26.47 5.91 -14.52
C PRO A 268 27.10 5.42 -13.23
N ALA A 269 27.61 6.35 -12.44
CA ALA A 269 27.95 6.08 -11.06
C ALA A 269 26.67 5.71 -10.31
N MET A 270 26.62 4.52 -9.70
CA MET A 270 25.54 4.13 -8.81
C MET A 270 25.62 4.94 -7.51
N LYS A 271 24.48 5.19 -6.92
CA LYS A 271 24.38 5.80 -5.59
C LYS A 271 24.55 4.75 -4.50
N VAL A 272 25.02 5.17 -3.33
CA VAL A 272 25.19 4.33 -2.16
C VAL A 272 24.47 4.98 -0.98
N GLU A 273 23.54 4.25 -0.36
CA GLU A 273 22.82 4.67 0.83
C GLU A 273 23.08 3.68 1.98
N LYS A 274 23.25 4.19 3.18
CA LYS A 274 23.45 3.38 4.38
C LYS A 274 22.13 3.16 5.11
N LEU A 275 21.80 1.89 5.37
CA LEU A 275 20.60 1.51 6.11
C LEU A 275 20.81 1.56 7.63
N SER A 276 19.70 1.51 8.38
CA SER A 276 19.71 1.58 9.85
C SER A 276 20.41 0.40 10.52
N ASP A 277 20.43 -0.79 9.89
CA ASP A 277 21.12 -1.99 10.34
C ASP A 277 22.66 -1.97 10.04
N GLY A 278 23.12 -0.92 9.37
CA GLY A 278 24.53 -0.77 8.96
C GLY A 278 24.86 -1.35 7.60
N THR A 279 23.95 -2.08 6.97
CA THR A 279 24.08 -2.53 5.57
C THR A 279 23.94 -1.35 4.60
N GLN A 280 24.20 -1.57 3.33
CA GLN A 280 24.20 -0.51 2.32
C GLN A 280 23.43 -0.95 1.07
N LEU A 281 22.73 0.02 0.47
CA LEU A 281 22.14 -0.11 -0.85
C LEU A 281 23.06 0.52 -1.88
N VAL A 282 23.37 -0.24 -2.92
CA VAL A 282 24.02 0.27 -4.13
C VAL A 282 22.98 0.27 -5.23
N TYR A 283 22.57 1.44 -5.72
CA TYR A 283 21.44 1.51 -6.65
C TYR A 283 21.62 2.51 -7.79
N TYR A 284 20.84 2.31 -8.83
CA TYR A 284 20.71 3.21 -9.98
C TYR A 284 19.23 3.41 -10.33
N ASP A 285 18.82 4.67 -10.51
CA ASP A 285 17.50 5.04 -10.98
C ASP A 285 17.54 5.31 -12.49
N ALA A 286 17.01 4.37 -13.27
CA ALA A 286 16.95 4.42 -14.71
C ALA A 286 15.71 5.15 -15.26
N SER A 287 14.88 5.75 -14.42
CA SER A 287 13.63 6.41 -14.84
C SER A 287 13.81 7.53 -15.87
N SER A 288 14.98 8.16 -15.89
CA SER A 288 15.34 9.19 -16.89
C SER A 288 15.86 8.65 -18.22
N LEU A 289 16.08 7.33 -18.32
CA LEU A 289 16.65 6.70 -19.51
C LEU A 289 15.54 6.23 -20.45
N ALA A 290 15.20 7.06 -21.44
CA ALA A 290 14.14 6.81 -22.42
C ALA A 290 14.25 5.44 -23.12
N GLN A 291 15.46 4.94 -23.35
CA GLN A 291 15.72 3.63 -23.96
C GLN A 291 15.19 2.45 -23.14
N PHE A 292 14.96 2.63 -21.83
CA PHE A 292 14.39 1.62 -20.96
C PHE A 292 12.93 1.88 -20.64
N THR A 293 12.58 3.15 -20.45
CA THR A 293 11.23 3.53 -20.00
C THR A 293 10.22 3.66 -21.14
N ASN A 294 10.70 3.83 -22.38
CA ASN A 294 9.84 3.91 -23.58
C ASN A 294 9.50 2.54 -24.20
N THR A 295 10.01 1.44 -23.63
CA THR A 295 9.66 0.09 -24.10
C THR A 295 8.32 -0.32 -23.54
N GLU A 296 7.47 -0.92 -24.37
CA GLU A 296 6.27 -1.59 -23.89
C GLU A 296 6.62 -2.99 -23.39
N GLY A 297 6.28 -3.28 -22.13
CA GLY A 297 6.43 -4.61 -21.54
C GLY A 297 7.84 -4.93 -21.06
N VAL A 298 8.18 -6.20 -21.12
CA VAL A 298 9.40 -6.78 -20.57
C VAL A 298 10.55 -6.72 -21.59
N VAL A 299 11.71 -6.27 -21.15
CA VAL A 299 12.93 -6.19 -21.98
C VAL A 299 13.86 -7.34 -21.62
N PRO A 300 14.26 -8.20 -22.59
CA PRO A 300 15.21 -9.27 -22.34
C PRO A 300 16.63 -8.71 -22.19
N ILE A 301 17.27 -8.98 -21.06
CA ILE A 301 18.64 -8.55 -20.75
C ILE A 301 19.57 -9.75 -20.80
N ARG A 302 20.61 -9.66 -21.63
CA ARG A 302 21.68 -10.69 -21.76
C ARG A 302 22.82 -10.49 -20.78
N VAL A 303 23.18 -9.26 -20.51
CA VAL A 303 24.27 -8.92 -19.59
C VAL A 303 23.75 -7.98 -18.54
N PHE A 304 23.88 -8.42 -17.30
CA PHE A 304 23.62 -7.60 -16.14
C PHE A 304 24.88 -7.65 -15.26
N MET A 305 25.58 -6.53 -15.12
CA MET A 305 26.88 -6.51 -14.49
C MET A 305 27.01 -5.32 -13.55
N PHE A 306 27.29 -5.60 -12.29
CA PHE A 306 27.80 -4.63 -11.34
C PHE A 306 29.32 -4.61 -11.43
N LYS A 307 29.90 -3.46 -11.79
CA LYS A 307 31.34 -3.23 -11.72
C LYS A 307 31.67 -2.46 -10.46
N ILE A 308 32.46 -3.05 -9.62
CA ILE A 308 32.89 -2.48 -8.35
C ILE A 308 34.37 -2.20 -8.45
N LEU A 309 34.74 -0.93 -8.35
CA LEU A 309 36.12 -0.44 -8.51
C LEU A 309 36.67 0.04 -7.18
N LYS A 310 37.99 0.07 -7.05
CA LYS A 310 38.69 0.48 -5.83
C LYS A 310 38.35 -0.39 -4.62
N VAL A 311 38.20 -1.69 -4.85
CA VAL A 311 37.96 -2.65 -3.76
C VAL A 311 39.28 -2.93 -3.04
N ASP A 312 39.42 -2.46 -1.83
CA ASP A 312 40.63 -2.60 -1.02
C ASP A 312 40.42 -3.50 0.23
N ILE A 313 39.32 -4.21 0.29
CA ILE A 313 39.00 -5.19 1.32
C ILE A 313 39.05 -6.62 0.74
N PRO A 314 39.34 -7.64 1.59
CA PRO A 314 39.49 -9.01 1.14
C PRO A 314 38.16 -9.65 0.71
N SER A 315 37.05 -9.20 1.28
CA SER A 315 35.73 -9.74 0.95
C SER A 315 34.62 -8.74 1.29
N PHE A 316 33.50 -8.88 0.60
CA PHE A 316 32.23 -8.23 0.93
C PHE A 316 31.09 -9.17 0.54
N SER A 317 29.85 -8.86 0.99
CA SER A 317 28.71 -9.71 0.68
C SER A 317 27.55 -8.94 0.09
N ALA A 318 26.77 -9.65 -0.76
CA ALA A 318 25.48 -9.17 -1.26
C ALA A 318 24.36 -10.06 -0.72
N ASP A 319 23.27 -9.44 -0.29
CA ASP A 319 22.10 -10.13 0.23
C ASP A 319 21.11 -10.42 -0.90
N TRP A 320 20.83 -9.40 -1.72
CA TRP A 320 19.92 -9.50 -2.86
C TRP A 320 20.19 -8.45 -3.94
N ILE A 321 19.63 -8.72 -5.13
CA ILE A 321 19.50 -7.77 -6.24
C ILE A 321 18.02 -7.69 -6.60
N ARG A 322 17.48 -6.47 -6.64
CA ARG A 322 16.04 -6.22 -6.89
C ARG A 322 15.83 -5.00 -7.76
N THR A 323 14.67 -4.94 -8.42
CA THR A 323 14.16 -3.73 -9.07
C THR A 323 12.96 -3.19 -8.32
N PHE A 324 12.75 -1.86 -8.36
CA PHE A 324 11.68 -1.18 -7.63
C PHE A 324 11.00 -0.13 -8.52
N LYS A 325 9.75 0.23 -8.18
CA LYS A 325 8.99 1.27 -8.88
C LYS A 325 9.59 2.67 -8.67
N SER A 326 10.18 2.90 -7.51
CA SER A 326 10.76 4.18 -7.12
C SER A 326 11.85 4.01 -6.07
N VAL A 327 12.66 5.05 -5.90
CA VAL A 327 13.64 5.12 -4.79
C VAL A 327 12.94 5.09 -3.43
N GLU A 328 11.75 5.69 -3.33
CA GLU A 328 10.95 5.65 -2.09
C GLU A 328 10.55 4.21 -1.74
N GLU A 329 10.05 3.43 -2.71
CA GLU A 329 9.71 2.01 -2.50
C GLU A 329 10.94 1.21 -2.07
N MET A 330 12.06 1.39 -2.76
CA MET A 330 13.32 0.73 -2.44
C MET A 330 13.77 1.01 -1.00
N MET A 331 13.77 2.28 -0.58
CA MET A 331 14.18 2.67 0.77
C MET A 331 13.24 2.11 1.83
N THR A 332 11.92 2.21 1.61
CA THR A 332 10.91 1.67 2.53
C THR A 332 11.06 0.16 2.70
N PHE A 333 11.17 -0.58 1.60
CA PHE A 333 11.40 -2.03 1.63
C PHE A 333 12.65 -2.38 2.44
N SER A 334 13.76 -1.71 2.16
CA SER A 334 15.05 -2.02 2.75
C SER A 334 15.12 -1.68 4.24
N GLU A 335 14.43 -0.64 4.69
CA GLU A 335 14.35 -0.28 6.13
C GLU A 335 13.40 -1.21 6.88
N VAL A 336 12.34 -1.73 6.26
CA VAL A 336 11.48 -2.77 6.86
C VAL A 336 12.29 -4.06 7.07
N GLU A 337 13.09 -4.48 6.09
CA GLU A 337 14.01 -5.62 6.27
C GLU A 337 15.06 -5.35 7.36
N ALA A 338 15.52 -4.12 7.51
CA ALA A 338 16.47 -3.72 8.54
C ALA A 338 15.84 -3.63 9.94
N GLY A 339 14.53 -3.92 10.10
CA GLY A 339 13.84 -4.03 11.38
C GLY A 339 13.31 -2.71 11.94
N LYS A 340 12.98 -1.76 11.08
CA LYS A 340 12.29 -0.51 11.45
C LYS A 340 10.79 -0.61 11.40
#